data_3b613f53ce5ba071dcaf18b43e9e0df4
#
_entry.id   3b613f53ce5ba071dcaf18b43e9e0df4
#
_cell.length_a   1.000
_cell.length_b   1.000
_cell.length_c   1.000
_cell.angle_alpha   90.00
_cell.angle_beta   90.00
_cell.angle_gamma   90.00
#
_symmetry.space_group_name_H-M   'P 1'
#
loop_
_entity.id
_entity.type
_entity.pdbx_description
1 polymer ?
#
loop_
_entity_poly.entity_id
_entity_poly.type
_entity_poly.pdbx_seq_one_letter_code
_entity_poly.pdbx_strand_id
1 'polypeptide(L)'
;MRLIFLLLLFSLNLFSQSLYFPKKIWIEKIPNTQGLNNEKINEAIKFALDNENSVERDLRISIIKSFGREPNFEIKGPTKDRGAPNGLIIKNGYIIGKWGDTKRVDMTFSVTKSYLSTVAAIAFDKKLISLDDKLKNYVWDGKFDDPHNSSITWNHLLNQSSQWSGNLFGTYDWADRPPRGLSLEEIKKLKILPPGKAYKYNDVRVNLLSFSLLNVFREPLPRVLKKYIMDEIGASTTWRWHGYKNSMVIMDGIKVQSVSGGGHFGGGLFINSQDHARFGLLFLREGVWNGRRLLSSEWIKLMTIPSENNPSYGYMWWLNRGERRWKDLPENIYYGSGFGGNYVVIVPDYDIVIVARWIDSAKIGDLVRKIIEAHN
;
A
#
# COMPACT_ATOMS: atom_id res chain seq x y z
N MET A 1 44.47 36.89 -43.73
CA MET A 1 44.50 35.71 -42.85
C MET A 1 43.20 35.62 -42.09
N ARG A 2 42.28 34.75 -42.51
CA ARG A 2 41.02 34.48 -41.80
C ARG A 2 41.19 33.16 -41.06
N LEU A 3 41.19 33.22 -39.70
CA LEU A 3 41.18 32.04 -38.86
C LEU A 3 39.79 31.44 -38.86
N ILE A 4 39.63 30.21 -39.35
CA ILE A 4 38.42 29.42 -39.23
C ILE A 4 38.51 28.62 -37.94
N PHE A 5 37.64 28.96 -36.94
CA PHE A 5 37.48 28.16 -35.74
C PHE A 5 36.53 27.00 -36.07
N LEU A 6 37.06 25.79 -36.11
CA LEU A 6 36.31 24.57 -36.22
C LEU A 6 35.77 24.20 -34.80
N LEU A 7 34.50 24.45 -34.54
CA LEU A 7 33.79 23.94 -33.35
C LEU A 7 33.49 22.45 -33.56
N LEU A 8 34.24 21.59 -32.91
CA LEU A 8 33.92 20.17 -32.75
C LEU A 8 32.78 20.03 -31.72
N LEU A 9 31.56 19.84 -32.23
CA LEU A 9 30.43 19.41 -31.41
C LEU A 9 30.61 17.93 -31.05
N PHE A 10 31.10 17.67 -29.84
CA PHE A 10 30.99 16.34 -29.23
C PHE A 10 29.53 16.10 -28.84
N SER A 11 28.80 15.35 -29.66
CA SER A 11 27.50 14.77 -29.26
C SER A 11 27.78 13.69 -28.22
N LEU A 12 27.58 14.02 -26.94
CA LEU A 12 27.45 13.05 -25.88
C LEU A 12 26.17 12.25 -26.16
N ASN A 13 26.33 11.10 -26.79
CA ASN A 13 25.29 10.08 -26.81
C ASN A 13 25.13 9.57 -25.37
N LEU A 14 24.29 10.23 -24.58
CA LEU A 14 23.72 9.67 -23.38
C LEU A 14 22.87 8.47 -23.82
N PHE A 15 23.44 7.29 -23.84
CA PHE A 15 22.69 6.04 -23.89
C PHE A 15 21.80 6.02 -22.64
N SER A 16 20.58 6.55 -22.74
CA SER A 16 19.53 6.28 -21.79
C SER A 16 19.33 4.76 -21.79
N GLN A 17 19.85 4.10 -20.77
CA GLN A 17 19.65 2.67 -20.59
C GLN A 17 18.13 2.44 -20.53
N SER A 18 17.58 1.77 -21.54
CA SER A 18 16.14 1.53 -21.61
C SER A 18 15.70 0.79 -20.35
N LEU A 19 14.75 1.38 -19.62
CA LEU A 19 14.21 0.78 -18.40
C LEU A 19 13.62 -0.59 -18.71
N TYR A 20 14.04 -1.61 -17.95
CA TYR A 20 13.51 -2.95 -18.11
C TYR A 20 12.21 -3.11 -17.30
N PHE A 21 11.23 -3.74 -17.91
CA PHE A 21 9.95 -4.14 -17.30
C PHE A 21 9.76 -5.66 -17.46
N PRO A 22 9.47 -6.39 -16.39
CA PRO A 22 9.32 -7.83 -16.45
C PRO A 22 8.05 -8.19 -17.27
N LYS A 23 8.22 -9.15 -18.18
CA LYS A 23 7.09 -9.79 -18.90
C LYS A 23 6.39 -10.78 -17.94
N LYS A 24 5.73 -11.84 -18.45
CA LYS A 24 5.08 -12.85 -17.62
C LYS A 24 6.02 -13.50 -16.62
N ILE A 25 7.28 -13.73 -17.01
CA ILE A 25 8.32 -14.33 -16.18
C ILE A 25 9.33 -13.24 -15.81
N TRP A 26 9.70 -13.20 -14.54
CA TRP A 26 10.76 -12.35 -14.05
C TRP A 26 12.12 -12.85 -14.54
N ILE A 27 13.00 -11.94 -14.90
CA ILE A 27 14.42 -12.23 -15.16
C ILE A 27 15.19 -11.99 -13.87
N GLU A 28 16.00 -12.98 -13.50
CA GLU A 28 16.94 -12.90 -12.40
C GLU A 28 18.32 -12.51 -12.92
N LYS A 29 19.01 -11.64 -12.19
CA LYS A 29 20.40 -11.26 -12.47
C LYS A 29 21.26 -11.36 -11.23
N ILE A 30 22.53 -11.64 -11.44
CA ILE A 30 23.54 -11.66 -10.37
C ILE A 30 23.73 -10.21 -9.89
N PRO A 31 23.71 -9.95 -8.56
CA PRO A 31 23.80 -8.59 -8.00
C PRO A 31 24.98 -7.77 -8.56
N ASN A 32 26.17 -8.34 -8.73
CA ASN A 32 27.33 -7.64 -9.28
C ASN A 32 27.07 -7.03 -10.67
N THR A 33 26.25 -7.67 -11.50
CA THR A 33 25.87 -7.14 -12.82
C THR A 33 24.94 -5.93 -12.73
N GLN A 34 24.46 -5.62 -11.54
CA GLN A 34 23.56 -4.51 -11.24
C GLN A 34 24.18 -3.51 -10.24
N GLY A 35 25.49 -3.57 -10.04
CA GLY A 35 26.24 -2.64 -9.17
C GLY A 35 26.13 -2.93 -7.68
N LEU A 36 25.80 -4.19 -7.28
CA LEU A 36 25.71 -4.58 -5.88
C LEU A 36 26.64 -5.76 -5.58
N ASN A 37 27.19 -5.78 -4.38
CA ASN A 37 28.02 -6.88 -3.89
C ASN A 37 27.18 -8.13 -3.60
N ASN A 38 27.56 -9.27 -4.19
CA ASN A 38 26.83 -10.54 -4.06
C ASN A 38 26.76 -11.04 -2.61
N GLU A 39 27.87 -10.95 -1.87
CA GLU A 39 27.96 -11.47 -0.50
C GLU A 39 27.05 -10.64 0.41
N LYS A 40 27.08 -9.33 0.31
CA LYS A 40 26.22 -8.44 1.10
C LYS A 40 24.73 -8.66 0.79
N ILE A 41 24.35 -8.92 -0.47
CA ILE A 41 22.96 -9.28 -0.81
C ILE A 41 22.58 -10.64 -0.18
N ASN A 42 23.48 -11.62 -0.20
CA ASN A 42 23.23 -12.90 0.47
C ASN A 42 23.11 -12.75 2.00
N GLU A 43 23.91 -11.89 2.62
CA GLU A 43 23.79 -11.54 4.03
C GLU A 43 22.43 -10.86 4.33
N ALA A 44 21.95 -9.96 3.47
CA ALA A 44 20.65 -9.34 3.61
C ALA A 44 19.50 -10.37 3.50
N ILE A 45 19.62 -11.32 2.58
CA ILE A 45 18.66 -12.44 2.44
C ILE A 45 18.67 -13.33 3.69
N LYS A 46 19.85 -13.69 4.19
CA LYS A 46 19.98 -14.46 5.43
C LYS A 46 19.37 -13.70 6.61
N PHE A 47 19.66 -12.40 6.72
CA PHE A 47 19.07 -11.55 7.75
C PHE A 47 17.54 -11.54 7.69
N ALA A 48 16.93 -11.48 6.51
CA ALA A 48 15.47 -11.53 6.35
C ALA A 48 14.88 -12.87 6.81
N LEU A 49 15.57 -13.98 6.56
CA LEU A 49 15.17 -15.33 6.99
C LEU A 49 15.31 -15.51 8.51
N ASP A 50 16.41 -15.03 9.09
CA ASP A 50 16.72 -15.17 10.53
C ASP A 50 15.81 -14.31 11.42
N ASN A 51 15.14 -13.30 10.83
CA ASN A 51 14.26 -12.38 11.55
C ASN A 51 12.78 -12.58 11.17
N GLU A 52 12.29 -13.81 11.25
CA GLU A 52 10.87 -14.10 11.05
C GLU A 52 10.01 -13.44 12.14
N ASN A 53 8.87 -12.87 11.72
CA ASN A 53 7.88 -12.32 12.63
C ASN A 53 7.24 -13.43 13.48
N SER A 54 7.02 -13.15 14.76
CA SER A 54 6.49 -14.09 15.75
C SER A 54 4.99 -14.37 15.67
N VAL A 55 4.25 -13.73 14.73
CA VAL A 55 2.81 -14.00 14.56
C VAL A 55 2.55 -15.45 14.21
N GLU A 56 1.48 -16.01 14.76
CA GLU A 56 1.10 -17.41 14.53
C GLU A 56 0.88 -17.72 13.04
N ARG A 57 1.08 -19.00 12.67
CA ARG A 57 0.74 -19.47 11.31
C ARG A 57 -0.75 -19.37 11.06
N ASP A 58 -1.58 -19.77 12.00
CA ASP A 58 -3.03 -19.50 11.95
C ASP A 58 -3.28 -18.02 12.22
N LEU A 59 -3.59 -17.29 11.15
CA LEU A 59 -3.83 -15.84 11.25
C LEU A 59 -5.08 -15.49 12.03
N ARG A 60 -6.04 -16.41 12.25
CA ARG A 60 -7.20 -16.16 13.12
C ARG A 60 -6.73 -15.97 14.56
N ILE A 61 -5.82 -16.83 15.02
CA ILE A 61 -5.22 -16.72 16.36
C ILE A 61 -4.47 -15.40 16.50
N SER A 62 -3.62 -15.06 15.53
CA SER A 62 -2.85 -13.81 15.56
C SER A 62 -3.72 -12.55 15.55
N ILE A 63 -4.77 -12.54 14.75
CA ILE A 63 -5.71 -11.41 14.66
C ILE A 63 -6.46 -11.26 15.99
N ILE A 64 -6.96 -12.36 16.57
CA ILE A 64 -7.67 -12.32 17.87
C ILE A 64 -6.73 -11.88 19.00
N LYS A 65 -5.50 -12.43 19.07
CA LYS A 65 -4.51 -12.00 20.07
C LYS A 65 -4.20 -10.50 20.00
N SER A 66 -4.17 -9.92 18.78
CA SER A 66 -3.81 -8.53 18.56
C SER A 66 -4.96 -7.55 18.72
N PHE A 67 -6.14 -7.92 18.28
CA PHE A 67 -7.30 -7.01 18.16
C PHE A 67 -8.54 -7.44 18.96
N GLY A 68 -8.59 -8.69 19.47
CA GLY A 68 -9.76 -9.25 20.16
C GLY A 68 -10.18 -8.52 21.43
N ARG A 69 -9.34 -7.59 21.96
CA ARG A 69 -9.68 -6.70 23.07
C ARG A 69 -10.58 -5.52 22.65
N GLU A 70 -10.72 -5.28 21.36
CA GLU A 70 -11.51 -4.17 20.84
C GLU A 70 -13.01 -4.46 21.04
N PRO A 71 -13.83 -3.44 21.32
CA PRO A 71 -15.25 -3.62 21.52
C PRO A 71 -15.94 -4.30 20.33
N ASN A 72 -16.69 -5.36 20.59
CA ASN A 72 -17.43 -6.12 19.57
C ASN A 72 -16.52 -6.63 18.41
N PHE A 73 -15.24 -6.92 18.71
CA PHE A 73 -14.33 -7.44 17.70
C PHE A 73 -14.77 -8.82 17.21
N GLU A 74 -14.82 -8.98 15.92
CA GLU A 74 -15.15 -10.23 15.23
C GLU A 74 -14.35 -10.31 13.92
N ILE A 75 -13.86 -11.51 13.58
CA ILE A 75 -13.30 -11.79 12.26
C ILE A 75 -14.46 -11.98 11.28
N LYS A 76 -14.66 -11.00 10.39
CA LYS A 76 -15.79 -10.93 9.44
C LYS A 76 -15.43 -11.37 8.03
N GLY A 77 -14.15 -11.25 7.67
CA GLY A 77 -13.63 -11.63 6.36
C GLY A 77 -12.82 -12.93 6.38
N PRO A 78 -12.53 -13.52 5.21
CA PRO A 78 -11.70 -14.71 5.14
C PRO A 78 -10.30 -14.47 5.70
N THR A 79 -9.70 -15.52 6.24
CA THR A 79 -8.30 -15.59 6.67
C THR A 79 -7.63 -16.80 6.02
N LYS A 80 -6.32 -16.90 6.14
CA LYS A 80 -5.53 -18.01 5.62
C LYS A 80 -4.31 -18.21 6.51
N ASP A 81 -3.87 -19.44 6.70
CA ASP A 81 -2.60 -19.72 7.37
C ASP A 81 -1.45 -19.10 6.58
N ARG A 82 -0.60 -18.35 7.28
CA ARG A 82 0.54 -17.69 6.66
C ARG A 82 1.67 -18.64 6.30
N GLY A 83 2.40 -18.29 5.26
CA GLY A 83 3.63 -18.97 4.89
C GLY A 83 4.82 -18.65 5.81
N ALA A 84 5.98 -19.24 5.50
CA ALA A 84 7.27 -18.83 6.02
C ALA A 84 7.72 -17.48 5.47
N PRO A 85 8.77 -16.85 6.02
CA PRO A 85 9.36 -15.63 5.46
C PRO A 85 9.69 -15.82 3.99
N ASN A 86 9.29 -14.85 3.18
CA ASN A 86 9.65 -14.84 1.77
C ASN A 86 9.75 -13.40 1.25
N GLY A 87 10.45 -13.21 0.15
CA GLY A 87 10.58 -11.88 -0.42
C GLY A 87 11.46 -11.82 -1.66
N LEU A 88 11.59 -10.59 -2.15
CA LEU A 88 12.29 -10.24 -3.39
C LEU A 88 13.02 -8.92 -3.23
N ILE A 89 14.20 -8.82 -3.84
CA ILE A 89 14.92 -7.56 -4.06
C ILE A 89 14.96 -7.34 -5.57
N ILE A 90 14.37 -6.22 -5.99
CA ILE A 90 14.36 -5.80 -7.39
C ILE A 90 15.32 -4.63 -7.55
N LYS A 91 16.21 -4.69 -8.54
CA LYS A 91 17.11 -3.62 -8.95
C LYS A 91 17.04 -3.45 -10.46
N ASN A 92 16.87 -2.22 -10.95
CA ASN A 92 16.75 -1.93 -12.38
C ASN A 92 15.66 -2.76 -13.09
N GLY A 93 14.61 -3.20 -12.35
CA GLY A 93 13.53 -4.05 -12.87
C GLY A 93 13.83 -5.55 -12.85
N TYR A 94 15.02 -6.00 -12.44
CA TYR A 94 15.42 -7.42 -12.35
C TYR A 94 15.37 -7.93 -10.92
N ILE A 95 15.07 -9.20 -10.72
CA ILE A 95 15.28 -9.85 -9.43
C ILE A 95 16.79 -10.06 -9.23
N ILE A 96 17.33 -9.49 -8.16
CA ILE A 96 18.73 -9.65 -7.75
C ILE A 96 18.88 -10.46 -6.47
N GLY A 97 17.79 -10.72 -5.77
CA GLY A 97 17.73 -11.53 -4.57
C GLY A 97 16.31 -12.02 -4.32
N LYS A 98 16.20 -13.23 -3.81
CA LYS A 98 14.92 -13.84 -3.42
C LYS A 98 15.11 -14.83 -2.29
N TRP A 99 14.08 -15.00 -1.47
CA TRP A 99 14.05 -16.01 -0.41
C TRP A 99 12.64 -16.56 -0.21
N GLY A 100 12.55 -17.79 0.27
CA GLY A 100 11.29 -18.46 0.55
C GLY A 100 10.41 -18.71 -0.68
N ASP A 101 9.14 -19.02 -0.45
CA ASP A 101 8.16 -19.25 -1.53
C ASP A 101 7.53 -17.93 -1.97
N THR A 102 8.13 -17.30 -2.96
CA THR A 102 7.68 -16.02 -3.52
C THR A 102 6.39 -16.11 -4.35
N LYS A 103 5.93 -17.33 -4.69
CA LYS A 103 4.69 -17.58 -5.44
C LYS A 103 3.50 -17.86 -4.53
N ARG A 104 3.74 -18.10 -3.24
CA ARG A 104 2.67 -18.33 -2.27
C ARG A 104 1.79 -17.10 -2.15
N VAL A 105 0.49 -17.30 -2.27
CA VAL A 105 -0.54 -16.25 -2.06
C VAL A 105 -0.89 -16.20 -0.58
N ASP A 106 -0.59 -15.09 0.07
CA ASP A 106 -0.89 -14.84 1.48
C ASP A 106 -1.63 -13.52 1.67
N MET A 107 -2.29 -13.36 2.83
CA MET A 107 -2.86 -12.07 3.24
C MET A 107 -1.74 -11.02 3.33
N THR A 108 -1.99 -9.82 2.83
CA THR A 108 -1.03 -8.73 2.92
C THR A 108 -1.42 -7.64 3.94
N PHE A 109 -2.57 -7.84 4.60
CA PHE A 109 -3.10 -6.90 5.60
C PHE A 109 -3.09 -5.46 5.09
N SER A 110 -2.55 -4.53 5.87
CA SER A 110 -2.64 -3.09 5.56
C SER A 110 -1.84 -2.63 4.35
N VAL A 111 -1.00 -3.47 3.73
CA VAL A 111 -0.47 -3.16 2.38
C VAL A 111 -1.63 -3.00 1.38
N THR A 112 -2.78 -3.63 1.63
CA THR A 112 -4.03 -3.43 0.87
C THR A 112 -4.41 -1.96 0.72
N LYS A 113 -4.07 -1.10 1.70
CA LYS A 113 -4.36 0.34 1.67
C LYS A 113 -3.68 1.04 0.50
N SER A 114 -2.45 0.63 0.17
CA SER A 114 -1.74 1.18 -0.99
C SER A 114 -2.40 0.78 -2.32
N TYR A 115 -3.00 -0.40 -2.39
CA TYR A 115 -3.82 -0.81 -3.54
C TYR A 115 -5.15 -0.06 -3.59
N LEU A 116 -5.76 0.22 -2.45
CA LEU A 116 -6.96 1.06 -2.38
C LEU A 116 -6.66 2.50 -2.83
N SER A 117 -5.53 3.07 -2.40
CA SER A 117 -5.00 4.34 -2.90
C SER A 117 -4.86 4.33 -4.43
N THR A 118 -4.39 3.21 -4.99
CA THR A 118 -4.26 3.07 -6.46
C THR A 118 -5.61 3.08 -7.16
N VAL A 119 -6.65 2.50 -6.56
CA VAL A 119 -8.02 2.61 -7.10
C VAL A 119 -8.52 4.05 -7.03
N ALA A 120 -8.21 4.78 -5.95
CA ALA A 120 -8.51 6.22 -5.87
C ALA A 120 -7.74 7.03 -6.92
N ALA A 121 -6.46 6.67 -7.20
CA ALA A 121 -5.69 7.25 -8.31
C ALA A 121 -6.39 7.09 -9.66
N ILE A 122 -6.91 5.90 -9.95
CA ILE A 122 -7.65 5.66 -11.19
C ILE A 122 -8.90 6.55 -11.26
N ALA A 123 -9.62 6.72 -10.15
CA ALA A 123 -10.78 7.61 -10.11
C ALA A 123 -10.39 9.08 -10.34
N PHE A 124 -9.30 9.52 -9.72
CA PHE A 124 -8.75 10.87 -9.88
C PHE A 124 -8.28 11.13 -11.32
N ASP A 125 -7.48 10.23 -11.89
CA ASP A 125 -6.94 10.35 -13.26
C ASP A 125 -8.06 10.34 -14.32
N LYS A 126 -9.17 9.64 -14.02
CA LYS A 126 -10.37 9.63 -14.87
C LYS A 126 -11.31 10.81 -14.62
N LYS A 127 -10.96 11.71 -13.70
CA LYS A 127 -11.80 12.85 -13.30
C LYS A 127 -13.17 12.43 -12.77
N LEU A 128 -13.26 11.25 -12.16
CA LEU A 128 -14.46 10.78 -11.48
C LEU A 128 -14.59 11.37 -10.08
N ILE A 129 -13.47 11.80 -9.49
CA ILE A 129 -13.40 12.46 -8.19
C ILE A 129 -12.44 13.66 -8.27
N SER A 130 -12.68 14.65 -7.43
CA SER A 130 -11.74 15.70 -7.07
C SER A 130 -11.41 15.57 -5.57
N LEU A 131 -10.15 15.75 -5.18
CA LEU A 131 -9.68 15.42 -3.82
C LEU A 131 -10.37 16.25 -2.73
N ASP A 132 -10.76 17.49 -3.05
CA ASP A 132 -11.41 18.41 -2.14
C ASP A 132 -12.94 18.31 -2.18
N ASP A 133 -13.49 17.50 -3.08
CA ASP A 133 -14.92 17.26 -3.14
C ASP A 133 -15.42 16.52 -1.90
N LYS A 134 -16.59 16.90 -1.44
CA LYS A 134 -17.25 16.28 -0.28
C LYS A 134 -17.86 14.93 -0.66
N LEU A 135 -17.66 13.92 0.18
CA LEU A 135 -18.16 12.57 -0.04
C LEU A 135 -19.67 12.48 -0.18
N LYS A 136 -20.42 13.38 0.46
CA LYS A 136 -21.88 13.48 0.34
C LYS A 136 -22.38 13.66 -1.11
N ASN A 137 -21.53 14.17 -1.99
CA ASN A 137 -21.86 14.34 -3.41
C ASN A 137 -21.77 13.03 -4.21
N TYR A 138 -21.21 11.96 -3.61
CA TYR A 138 -20.93 10.67 -4.26
C TYR A 138 -21.63 9.48 -3.59
N VAL A 139 -21.96 9.61 -2.30
CA VAL A 139 -22.56 8.55 -1.49
C VAL A 139 -23.83 9.09 -0.85
N TRP A 140 -24.98 8.55 -1.27
CA TRP A 140 -26.31 9.07 -0.92
C TRP A 140 -27.12 8.12 -0.02
N ASP A 141 -26.45 7.35 0.81
CA ASP A 141 -27.08 6.38 1.70
C ASP A 141 -27.16 6.82 3.17
N GLY A 142 -27.04 8.11 3.42
CA GLY A 142 -27.13 8.73 4.74
C GLY A 142 -25.82 8.81 5.53
N LYS A 143 -24.74 8.17 5.07
CA LYS A 143 -23.46 8.12 5.82
C LYS A 143 -22.74 9.46 5.95
N PHE A 144 -23.13 10.43 5.13
CA PHE A 144 -22.54 11.77 5.07
C PHE A 144 -23.57 12.90 5.20
N ASP A 145 -24.76 12.62 5.70
CA ASP A 145 -25.86 13.61 5.72
C ASP A 145 -25.83 14.49 6.98
N ASP A 146 -25.26 13.97 8.08
CA ASP A 146 -25.14 14.77 9.30
C ASP A 146 -24.14 15.93 9.16
N PRO A 147 -24.26 17.01 9.96
CA PRO A 147 -23.40 18.19 9.83
C PRO A 147 -21.92 17.91 9.95
N HIS A 148 -21.50 16.92 10.78
CA HIS A 148 -20.09 16.56 10.96
C HIS A 148 -19.55 15.82 9.74
N ASN A 149 -20.20 14.72 9.33
CA ASN A 149 -19.73 13.89 8.24
C ASN A 149 -19.86 14.56 6.87
N SER A 150 -20.80 15.50 6.72
CA SER A 150 -21.07 16.20 5.44
C SER A 150 -19.91 17.07 4.93
N SER A 151 -18.95 17.37 5.79
CA SER A 151 -17.75 18.16 5.45
C SER A 151 -16.56 17.30 5.03
N ILE A 152 -16.66 15.96 5.13
CA ILE A 152 -15.57 15.04 4.79
C ILE A 152 -15.30 15.03 3.29
N THR A 153 -14.02 15.12 2.92
CA THR A 153 -13.53 15.08 1.54
C THR A 153 -12.76 13.79 1.25
N TRP A 154 -12.48 13.52 -0.02
CA TRP A 154 -11.60 12.41 -0.43
C TRP A 154 -10.21 12.53 0.18
N ASN A 155 -9.65 13.74 0.22
CA ASN A 155 -8.37 14.03 0.85
C ASN A 155 -8.35 13.60 2.34
N HIS A 156 -9.41 13.87 3.08
CA HIS A 156 -9.54 13.46 4.47
C HIS A 156 -9.53 11.93 4.65
N LEU A 157 -10.23 11.18 3.79
CA LEU A 157 -10.22 9.71 3.85
C LEU A 157 -8.85 9.14 3.48
N LEU A 158 -8.22 9.63 2.40
CA LEU A 158 -6.93 9.18 1.92
C LEU A 158 -5.81 9.40 2.94
N ASN A 159 -5.86 10.49 3.69
CA ASN A 159 -4.91 10.83 4.75
C ASN A 159 -5.28 10.28 6.13
N GLN A 160 -6.37 9.50 6.24
CA GLN A 160 -6.89 9.01 7.52
C GLN A 160 -7.13 10.13 8.57
N SER A 161 -7.54 11.30 8.11
CA SER A 161 -7.91 12.46 8.91
C SER A 161 -9.42 12.78 8.86
N SER A 162 -10.23 11.88 8.30
CA SER A 162 -11.66 12.12 8.07
C SER A 162 -12.47 12.33 9.35
N GLN A 163 -12.03 11.74 10.46
CA GLN A 163 -12.80 11.76 11.71
C GLN A 163 -14.28 11.34 11.53
N TRP A 164 -14.58 10.59 10.48
CA TRP A 164 -15.92 10.07 10.22
C TRP A 164 -16.46 9.32 11.43
N SER A 165 -17.72 9.55 11.76
CA SER A 165 -18.42 8.92 12.87
C SER A 165 -19.60 8.12 12.34
N GLY A 166 -19.64 6.83 12.66
CA GLY A 166 -20.73 5.99 12.22
C GLY A 166 -20.49 4.49 12.35
N ASN A 167 -21.43 3.74 11.78
CA ASN A 167 -21.37 2.30 11.68
C ASN A 167 -21.26 1.87 10.21
N LEU A 168 -20.22 1.09 9.89
CA LEU A 168 -20.05 0.52 8.57
C LEU A 168 -20.00 -1.01 8.68
N PHE A 169 -20.93 -1.68 8.03
CA PHE A 169 -21.02 -3.15 8.05
C PHE A 169 -20.98 -3.74 9.48
N GLY A 170 -21.76 -3.13 10.39
CA GLY A 170 -21.88 -3.59 11.77
C GLY A 170 -20.64 -3.33 12.65
N THR A 171 -19.73 -2.46 12.21
CA THR A 171 -18.59 -2.00 13.02
C THR A 171 -18.62 -0.49 13.15
N TYR A 172 -18.59 0.00 14.39
CA TYR A 172 -18.49 1.43 14.67
C TYR A 172 -17.03 1.89 14.52
N ASP A 173 -16.82 3.11 14.02
CA ASP A 173 -15.50 3.71 13.87
C ASP A 173 -14.75 3.86 15.20
N TRP A 174 -15.46 4.16 16.29
CA TRP A 174 -14.88 4.28 17.64
C TRP A 174 -14.40 2.93 18.18
N ALA A 175 -14.92 1.80 17.70
CA ALA A 175 -14.55 0.46 18.16
C ALA A 175 -13.20 -0.02 17.59
N ASP A 176 -12.72 0.58 16.49
CA ASP A 176 -11.42 0.24 15.89
C ASP A 176 -10.28 0.99 16.60
N ARG A 177 -9.37 0.22 17.20
CA ARG A 177 -8.19 0.73 17.92
C ARG A 177 -8.53 1.83 18.94
N PRO A 178 -9.46 1.57 19.86
CA PRO A 178 -9.77 2.52 20.91
C PRO A 178 -8.57 2.70 21.85
N PRO A 179 -8.47 3.85 22.53
CA PRO A 179 -7.47 4.05 23.57
C PRO A 179 -7.50 2.93 24.62
N ARG A 180 -6.35 2.55 25.12
CA ARG A 180 -6.26 1.53 26.19
C ARG A 180 -6.67 2.13 27.55
N GLY A 181 -7.24 1.29 28.42
CA GLY A 181 -7.56 1.67 29.79
C GLY A 181 -8.89 2.41 29.97
N LEU A 182 -9.63 2.67 28.90
CA LEU A 182 -10.95 3.26 28.95
C LEU A 182 -12.05 2.19 28.93
N SER A 183 -13.11 2.42 29.68
CA SER A 183 -14.35 1.66 29.59
C SER A 183 -15.08 1.91 28.25
N LEU A 184 -16.01 1.02 27.91
CA LEU A 184 -16.83 1.18 26.71
C LEU A 184 -17.60 2.51 26.69
N GLU A 185 -18.12 2.93 27.83
CA GLU A 185 -18.88 4.18 27.97
C GLU A 185 -17.99 5.42 27.80
N GLU A 186 -16.76 5.36 28.29
CA GLU A 186 -15.77 6.44 28.09
C GLU A 186 -15.35 6.52 26.63
N ILE A 187 -15.09 5.37 25.97
CA ILE A 187 -14.73 5.33 24.55
C ILE A 187 -15.82 5.98 23.68
N LYS A 188 -17.09 5.65 23.93
CA LYS A 188 -18.24 6.23 23.20
C LYS A 188 -18.38 7.72 23.38
N LYS A 189 -17.92 8.26 24.51
CA LYS A 189 -18.00 9.70 24.85
C LYS A 189 -16.77 10.48 24.36
N LEU A 190 -15.77 9.84 23.75
CA LEU A 190 -14.60 10.55 23.24
C LEU A 190 -15.01 11.57 22.21
N LYS A 191 -14.51 12.78 22.38
CA LYS A 191 -14.77 13.88 21.44
C LYS A 191 -14.16 13.57 20.08
N ILE A 192 -14.98 13.64 19.05
CA ILE A 192 -14.55 13.56 17.66
C ILE A 192 -14.15 14.98 17.21
N LEU A 193 -12.95 15.10 16.66
CA LEU A 193 -12.46 16.35 16.10
C LEU A 193 -13.06 16.60 14.71
N PRO A 194 -13.14 17.87 14.26
CA PRO A 194 -13.57 18.14 12.90
C PRO A 194 -12.71 17.39 11.85
N PRO A 195 -13.31 17.01 10.71
CA PRO A 195 -12.57 16.44 9.59
C PRO A 195 -11.34 17.28 9.21
N GLY A 196 -10.21 16.62 8.95
CA GLY A 196 -8.94 17.25 8.63
C GLY A 196 -8.12 17.73 9.84
N LYS A 197 -8.62 17.64 11.08
CA LYS A 197 -7.91 18.21 12.27
C LYS A 197 -7.06 17.20 13.04
N ALA A 198 -7.18 15.91 12.77
CA ALA A 198 -6.33 14.90 13.41
C ALA A 198 -6.20 13.65 12.55
N TYR A 199 -5.04 13.05 12.59
CA TYR A 199 -4.79 11.72 12.05
C TYR A 199 -5.28 10.64 13.04
N LYS A 200 -6.03 9.66 12.52
CA LYS A 200 -6.32 8.43 13.26
C LYS A 200 -6.32 7.25 12.30
N TYR A 201 -5.35 6.35 12.48
CA TYR A 201 -5.32 5.09 11.74
C TYR A 201 -6.52 4.23 12.12
N ASN A 202 -7.45 4.03 11.16
CA ASN A 202 -8.74 3.41 11.43
C ASN A 202 -9.23 2.63 10.22
N ASP A 203 -9.38 1.30 10.36
CA ASP A 203 -9.76 0.44 9.25
C ASP A 203 -11.25 0.54 8.88
N VAL A 204 -12.13 0.96 9.81
CA VAL A 204 -13.54 1.23 9.47
C VAL A 204 -13.63 2.41 8.50
N ARG A 205 -12.85 3.47 8.75
CA ARG A 205 -12.78 4.65 7.87
C ARG A 205 -12.07 4.34 6.54
N VAL A 206 -11.11 3.43 6.54
CA VAL A 206 -10.51 2.93 5.29
C VAL A 206 -11.51 2.08 4.49
N ASN A 207 -12.31 1.25 5.16
CA ASN A 207 -13.39 0.52 4.50
C ASN A 207 -14.47 1.46 3.94
N LEU A 208 -14.70 2.60 4.59
CA LEU A 208 -15.57 3.66 4.08
C LEU A 208 -15.01 4.25 2.77
N LEU A 209 -13.69 4.47 2.66
CA LEU A 209 -13.06 4.87 1.39
C LEU A 209 -13.32 3.82 0.30
N SER A 210 -13.16 2.52 0.63
CA SER A 210 -13.46 1.43 -0.31
C SER A 210 -14.92 1.46 -0.76
N PHE A 211 -15.85 1.62 0.17
CA PHE A 211 -17.27 1.73 -0.11
C PHE A 211 -17.61 2.96 -0.96
N SER A 212 -16.99 4.11 -0.66
CA SER A 212 -17.19 5.34 -1.43
C SER A 212 -16.67 5.22 -2.87
N LEU A 213 -15.50 4.60 -3.07
CA LEU A 213 -14.97 4.30 -4.41
C LEU A 213 -15.86 3.31 -5.17
N LEU A 214 -16.43 2.32 -4.48
CA LEU A 214 -17.39 1.40 -5.08
C LEU A 214 -18.61 2.16 -5.64
N ASN A 215 -19.12 3.17 -4.92
CA ASN A 215 -20.21 4.03 -5.40
C ASN A 215 -19.80 4.86 -6.62
N VAL A 216 -18.55 5.33 -6.69
CA VAL A 216 -18.05 6.09 -7.85
C VAL A 216 -17.92 5.21 -9.09
N PHE A 217 -17.31 4.03 -8.97
CA PHE A 217 -17.08 3.14 -10.12
C PHE A 217 -18.31 2.34 -10.53
N ARG A 218 -19.25 2.09 -9.60
CA ARG A 218 -20.41 1.23 -9.77
C ARG A 218 -20.07 -0.18 -10.29
N GLU A 219 -18.84 -0.62 -10.02
CA GLU A 219 -18.34 -1.97 -10.30
C GLU A 219 -17.39 -2.44 -9.19
N PRO A 220 -17.23 -3.78 -8.99
CA PRO A 220 -16.33 -4.30 -7.96
C PRO A 220 -14.92 -3.75 -8.08
N LEU A 221 -14.37 -3.16 -7.00
CA LEU A 221 -13.02 -2.56 -7.03
C LEU A 221 -11.91 -3.54 -7.46
N PRO A 222 -11.97 -4.87 -7.15
CA PRO A 222 -11.02 -5.82 -7.71
C PRO A 222 -11.01 -5.86 -9.25
N ARG A 223 -12.16 -5.63 -9.90
CA ARG A 223 -12.23 -5.56 -11.37
C ARG A 223 -11.61 -4.27 -11.91
N VAL A 224 -11.84 -3.15 -11.21
CA VAL A 224 -11.20 -1.86 -11.53
C VAL A 224 -9.69 -2.01 -11.44
N LEU A 225 -9.17 -2.50 -10.31
CA LEU A 225 -7.73 -2.71 -10.10
C LEU A 225 -7.15 -3.67 -11.14
N LYS A 226 -7.84 -4.78 -11.41
CA LYS A 226 -7.42 -5.76 -12.42
C LYS A 226 -7.25 -5.11 -13.79
N LYS A 227 -8.29 -4.46 -14.29
CA LYS A 227 -8.39 -3.88 -15.63
C LYS A 227 -7.35 -2.78 -15.88
N TYR A 228 -7.17 -1.88 -14.91
CA TYR A 228 -6.36 -0.68 -15.14
C TYR A 228 -4.91 -0.81 -14.68
N ILE A 229 -4.62 -1.76 -13.80
CA ILE A 229 -3.28 -1.91 -13.22
C ILE A 229 -2.75 -3.34 -13.33
N MET A 230 -3.41 -4.34 -12.71
CA MET A 230 -2.79 -5.65 -12.52
C MET A 230 -2.54 -6.40 -13.83
N ASP A 231 -3.46 -6.31 -14.79
CA ASP A 231 -3.28 -6.90 -16.11
C ASP A 231 -2.17 -6.18 -16.90
N GLU A 232 -2.10 -4.85 -16.79
CA GLU A 232 -1.12 -4.02 -17.49
C GLU A 232 0.31 -4.26 -16.99
N ILE A 233 0.49 -4.48 -15.70
CA ILE A 233 1.81 -4.80 -15.13
C ILE A 233 2.16 -6.30 -15.22
N GLY A 234 1.29 -7.10 -15.83
CA GLY A 234 1.49 -8.54 -16.03
C GLY A 234 1.44 -9.35 -14.72
N ALA A 235 0.64 -8.92 -13.76
CA ALA A 235 0.42 -9.69 -12.53
C ALA A 235 -0.30 -11.01 -12.83
N SER A 236 -0.09 -12.00 -11.96
CA SER A 236 -0.76 -13.29 -12.07
C SER A 236 -2.28 -13.18 -11.85
N THR A 237 -3.01 -14.25 -12.15
CA THR A 237 -4.45 -14.33 -11.86
C THR A 237 -4.76 -14.91 -10.49
N THR A 238 -3.74 -15.08 -9.63
CA THR A 238 -3.89 -15.79 -8.34
C THR A 238 -4.31 -14.89 -7.20
N TRP A 239 -4.07 -13.56 -7.29
CA TRP A 239 -4.45 -12.63 -6.23
C TRP A 239 -5.98 -12.53 -6.09
N ARG A 240 -6.44 -12.21 -4.86
CA ARG A 240 -7.86 -12.03 -4.52
C ARG A 240 -7.98 -10.87 -3.54
N TRP A 241 -9.05 -10.09 -3.67
CA TRP A 241 -9.36 -9.01 -2.74
C TRP A 241 -10.75 -9.22 -2.17
N HIS A 242 -10.83 -9.43 -0.87
CA HIS A 242 -12.05 -9.81 -0.17
C HIS A 242 -12.55 -8.71 0.76
N GLY A 243 -13.87 -8.60 0.86
CA GLY A 243 -14.55 -7.86 1.92
C GLY A 243 -14.97 -8.78 3.06
N TYR A 244 -16.05 -8.40 3.71
CA TYR A 244 -16.65 -9.12 4.84
C TYR A 244 -17.91 -9.87 4.39
N LYS A 245 -18.35 -10.85 5.20
CA LYS A 245 -19.59 -11.59 4.96
C LYS A 245 -20.80 -10.65 4.87
N ASN A 246 -20.80 -9.57 5.65
CA ASN A 246 -21.84 -8.57 5.74
C ASN A 246 -21.57 -7.27 4.95
N SER A 247 -20.52 -7.22 4.12
CA SER A 247 -20.23 -6.05 3.28
C SER A 247 -20.81 -6.13 1.86
N MET A 248 -21.87 -6.92 1.67
CA MET A 248 -22.59 -7.00 0.41
C MET A 248 -23.56 -5.81 0.30
N VAL A 249 -23.52 -5.12 -0.82
CA VAL A 249 -24.41 -4.01 -1.15
C VAL A 249 -25.13 -4.28 -2.48
N ILE A 250 -26.32 -3.72 -2.65
CA ILE A 250 -27.01 -3.74 -3.94
C ILE A 250 -26.62 -2.47 -4.71
N MET A 251 -26.13 -2.66 -5.91
CA MET A 251 -25.75 -1.57 -6.79
C MET A 251 -26.28 -1.86 -8.20
N ASP A 252 -27.11 -0.98 -8.73
CA ASP A 252 -27.78 -1.17 -10.04
C ASP A 252 -28.51 -2.53 -10.16
N GLY A 253 -29.13 -2.98 -9.05
CA GLY A 253 -29.83 -4.27 -8.98
C GLY A 253 -28.91 -5.48 -8.82
N ILE A 254 -27.59 -5.29 -8.77
CA ILE A 254 -26.60 -6.37 -8.65
C ILE A 254 -26.01 -6.39 -7.24
N LYS A 255 -25.88 -7.57 -6.64
CA LYS A 255 -25.23 -7.77 -5.36
C LYS A 255 -23.71 -7.72 -5.52
N VAL A 256 -23.06 -6.73 -4.92
CA VAL A 256 -21.62 -6.47 -5.01
C VAL A 256 -21.01 -6.43 -3.63
N GLN A 257 -19.79 -6.99 -3.47
CA GLN A 257 -19.06 -6.90 -2.21
C GLN A 257 -18.22 -5.63 -2.16
N SER A 258 -18.41 -4.83 -1.11
CA SER A 258 -17.43 -3.81 -0.72
C SER A 258 -16.23 -4.50 -0.08
N VAL A 259 -15.04 -4.30 -0.64
CA VAL A 259 -13.82 -4.97 -0.18
C VAL A 259 -13.23 -4.30 1.06
N SER A 260 -12.53 -5.09 1.89
CA SER A 260 -11.79 -4.56 3.04
C SER A 260 -10.50 -3.88 2.60
N GLY A 261 -10.25 -2.67 3.10
CA GLY A 261 -9.05 -1.91 2.80
C GLY A 261 -7.83 -2.25 3.67
N GLY A 262 -7.96 -3.14 4.68
CA GLY A 262 -6.84 -3.34 5.60
C GLY A 262 -6.68 -4.73 6.22
N GLY A 263 -7.70 -5.57 6.21
CA GLY A 263 -7.63 -6.92 6.80
C GLY A 263 -7.68 -6.96 8.32
N HIS A 264 -8.01 -5.87 9.01
CA HIS A 264 -8.12 -5.79 10.47
C HIS A 264 -9.16 -6.79 11.02
N PHE A 265 -10.29 -6.92 10.34
CA PHE A 265 -11.35 -7.88 10.64
C PHE A 265 -11.34 -9.09 9.69
N GLY A 266 -10.17 -9.49 9.19
CA GLY A 266 -10.04 -10.42 8.07
C GLY A 266 -10.29 -9.76 6.70
N GLY A 267 -10.32 -10.53 5.63
CA GLY A 267 -10.43 -10.00 4.27
C GLY A 267 -9.19 -9.22 3.81
N GLY A 268 -9.38 -8.23 2.95
CA GLY A 268 -8.28 -7.50 2.32
C GLY A 268 -7.67 -8.27 1.15
N LEU A 269 -6.48 -7.85 0.73
CA LEU A 269 -5.79 -8.40 -0.43
C LEU A 269 -4.95 -9.63 -0.06
N PHE A 270 -5.12 -10.70 -0.84
CA PHE A 270 -4.31 -11.91 -0.84
C PHE A 270 -3.50 -11.94 -2.12
N ILE A 271 -2.18 -11.95 -2.02
CA ILE A 271 -1.30 -11.77 -3.16
C ILE A 271 0.05 -12.43 -2.91
N ASN A 272 0.75 -12.84 -3.97
CA ASN A 272 2.10 -13.36 -3.90
C ASN A 272 3.15 -12.25 -3.97
N SER A 273 4.39 -12.55 -3.58
CA SER A 273 5.48 -11.56 -3.54
C SER A 273 5.92 -11.08 -4.93
N GLN A 274 5.78 -11.91 -5.97
CA GLN A 274 6.15 -11.52 -7.33
C GLN A 274 5.19 -10.46 -7.89
N ASP A 275 3.89 -10.58 -7.62
CA ASP A 275 2.90 -9.58 -8.02
C ASP A 275 3.03 -8.30 -7.19
N HIS A 276 3.37 -8.41 -5.88
CA HIS A 276 3.75 -7.26 -5.07
C HIS A 276 4.95 -6.51 -5.64
N ALA A 277 5.97 -7.24 -6.12
CA ALA A 277 7.16 -6.62 -6.72
C ALA A 277 6.82 -5.86 -8.01
N ARG A 278 5.91 -6.39 -8.86
CA ARG A 278 5.40 -5.67 -10.04
C ARG A 278 4.69 -4.38 -9.65
N PHE A 279 3.83 -4.46 -8.65
CA PHE A 279 3.14 -3.30 -8.11
C PHE A 279 4.15 -2.25 -7.57
N GLY A 280 5.13 -2.67 -6.77
CA GLY A 280 6.19 -1.78 -6.30
C GLY A 280 7.00 -1.15 -7.43
N LEU A 281 7.33 -1.93 -8.48
CA LEU A 281 8.06 -1.43 -9.64
C LEU A 281 7.26 -0.37 -10.43
N LEU A 282 5.93 -0.49 -10.54
CA LEU A 282 5.09 0.54 -11.13
C LEU A 282 5.26 1.88 -10.41
N PHE A 283 5.29 1.87 -9.08
CA PHE A 283 5.49 3.08 -8.26
C PHE A 283 6.92 3.60 -8.36
N LEU A 284 7.92 2.73 -8.36
CA LEU A 284 9.33 3.12 -8.61
C LEU A 284 9.50 3.76 -10.00
N ARG A 285 8.69 3.39 -10.98
CA ARG A 285 8.64 3.96 -12.34
C ARG A 285 7.62 5.10 -12.46
N GLU A 286 7.25 5.71 -11.35
CA GLU A 286 6.37 6.90 -11.32
C GLU A 286 5.06 6.71 -12.12
N GLY A 287 4.47 5.53 -12.01
CA GLY A 287 3.20 5.20 -12.67
C GLY A 287 3.32 4.84 -14.16
N VAL A 288 4.54 4.71 -14.69
CA VAL A 288 4.79 4.27 -16.06
C VAL A 288 5.11 2.77 -16.10
N TRP A 289 4.54 2.06 -17.05
CA TRP A 289 4.86 0.66 -17.30
C TRP A 289 5.02 0.42 -18.82
N ASN A 290 6.21 -0.01 -19.20
CA ASN A 290 6.56 -0.32 -20.60
C ASN A 290 6.13 0.79 -21.59
N GLY A 291 6.46 2.04 -21.27
CA GLY A 291 6.16 3.23 -22.07
C GLY A 291 4.72 3.76 -21.94
N ARG A 292 3.82 3.06 -21.22
CA ARG A 292 2.44 3.51 -20.96
C ARG A 292 2.31 4.09 -19.57
N ARG A 293 1.69 5.26 -19.46
CA ARG A 293 1.34 5.85 -18.17
C ARG A 293 0.05 5.22 -17.66
N LEU A 294 0.14 4.51 -16.55
CA LEU A 294 -1.00 3.86 -15.87
C LEU A 294 -1.55 4.71 -14.72
N LEU A 295 -0.68 5.50 -14.08
CA LEU A 295 -1.02 6.46 -13.03
C LEU A 295 -0.37 7.81 -13.37
N SER A 296 -1.06 8.90 -13.10
CA SER A 296 -0.52 10.24 -13.34
C SER A 296 0.70 10.53 -12.44
N SER A 297 1.64 11.31 -12.96
CA SER A 297 2.75 11.85 -12.16
C SER A 297 2.25 12.75 -11.03
N GLU A 298 1.12 13.42 -11.25
CA GLU A 298 0.46 14.23 -10.23
C GLU A 298 0.06 13.38 -9.02
N TRP A 299 -0.61 12.23 -9.23
CA TRP A 299 -0.96 11.34 -8.13
C TRP A 299 0.27 10.81 -7.39
N ILE A 300 1.30 10.36 -8.12
CA ILE A 300 2.55 9.88 -7.50
C ILE A 300 3.18 10.96 -6.62
N LYS A 301 3.18 12.21 -7.08
CA LYS A 301 3.66 13.33 -6.30
C LYS A 301 2.80 13.57 -5.06
N LEU A 302 1.47 13.63 -5.22
CA LEU A 302 0.52 13.89 -4.12
C LEU A 302 0.61 12.84 -3.02
N MET A 303 0.71 11.55 -3.36
CA MET A 303 0.77 10.48 -2.36
C MET A 303 2.07 10.45 -1.55
N THR A 304 3.12 11.09 -2.03
CA THR A 304 4.41 11.21 -1.32
C THR A 304 4.56 12.53 -0.57
N ILE A 305 3.57 13.41 -0.61
CA ILE A 305 3.51 14.61 0.23
C ILE A 305 3.05 14.19 1.63
N PRO A 306 3.80 14.52 2.68
CA PRO A 306 3.36 14.30 4.06
C PRO A 306 2.00 14.93 4.34
N SER A 307 1.12 14.18 5.00
CA SER A 307 -0.15 14.75 5.45
C SER A 307 0.08 15.77 6.58
N GLU A 308 -0.75 16.78 6.65
CA GLU A 308 -0.67 17.84 7.68
C GLU A 308 -0.64 17.28 9.11
N ASN A 309 -1.39 16.20 9.36
CA ASN A 309 -1.55 15.64 10.70
C ASN A 309 -0.63 14.43 11.00
N ASN A 310 0.14 13.97 10.02
CA ASN A 310 1.12 12.90 10.19
C ASN A 310 2.19 12.98 9.10
N PRO A 311 3.38 13.50 9.40
CA PRO A 311 4.46 13.63 8.41
C PRO A 311 4.99 12.30 7.88
N SER A 312 4.69 11.18 8.55
CA SER A 312 5.06 9.83 8.11
C SER A 312 4.02 9.17 7.21
N TYR A 313 2.99 9.91 6.74
CA TYR A 313 1.87 9.32 6.01
C TYR A 313 1.37 10.22 4.88
N GLY A 314 1.11 9.65 3.71
CA GLY A 314 0.50 10.31 2.57
C GLY A 314 -0.34 9.32 1.75
N TYR A 315 -1.60 9.61 1.49
CA TYR A 315 -2.56 8.84 0.67
C TYR A 315 -2.43 7.31 0.79
N MET A 316 -2.56 6.78 2.02
CA MET A 316 -2.49 5.34 2.32
C MET A 316 -1.09 4.70 2.14
N TRP A 317 -0.04 5.50 2.05
CA TRP A 317 1.36 5.07 2.06
C TRP A 317 2.08 5.58 3.31
N TRP A 318 3.02 4.80 3.80
CA TRP A 318 3.97 5.24 4.82
C TRP A 318 5.16 5.93 4.14
N LEU A 319 5.60 7.03 4.72
CA LEU A 319 6.75 7.81 4.25
C LEU A 319 7.90 7.69 5.27
N ASN A 320 9.14 7.60 4.79
CA ASN A 320 10.32 7.59 5.67
C ASN A 320 10.62 8.99 6.21
N ARG A 321 9.61 9.61 6.84
CA ARG A 321 9.64 10.97 7.38
C ARG A 321 9.01 11.00 8.76
N GLY A 322 9.28 12.04 9.53
CA GLY A 322 8.74 12.21 10.87
C GLY A 322 9.21 11.11 11.84
N GLU A 323 8.36 10.71 12.76
CA GLU A 323 8.68 9.74 13.81
C GLU A 323 8.87 8.31 13.31
N ARG A 324 8.32 7.96 12.13
CA ARG A 324 8.47 6.63 11.51
C ARG A 324 9.69 6.52 10.61
N ARG A 325 10.49 7.55 10.59
CA ARG A 325 11.70 7.59 9.79
C ARG A 325 12.71 6.52 10.23
N TRP A 326 13.17 5.74 9.26
CA TRP A 326 14.36 4.93 9.43
C TRP A 326 15.58 5.84 9.33
N LYS A 327 16.22 6.05 10.46
CA LYS A 327 17.40 6.93 10.54
C LYS A 327 18.47 6.46 9.57
N ASP A 328 19.18 7.38 8.99
CA ASP A 328 20.28 7.16 8.05
C ASP A 328 19.89 6.52 6.72
N LEU A 329 18.58 6.44 6.42
CA LEU A 329 18.06 6.04 5.11
C LEU A 329 17.42 7.23 4.38
N PRO A 330 17.38 7.22 3.03
CA PRO A 330 16.79 8.30 2.24
C PRO A 330 15.37 8.67 2.66
N GLU A 331 15.09 9.97 2.72
CA GLU A 331 13.77 10.48 3.13
C GLU A 331 12.68 10.26 2.07
N ASN A 332 13.07 10.03 0.82
CA ASN A 332 12.14 9.75 -0.28
C ASN A 332 11.69 8.30 -0.36
N ILE A 333 12.13 7.44 0.56
CA ILE A 333 11.60 6.08 0.69
C ILE A 333 10.14 6.16 1.14
N TYR A 334 9.29 5.39 0.48
CA TYR A 334 7.92 5.18 0.89
C TYR A 334 7.54 3.70 0.78
N TYR A 335 6.55 3.28 1.57
CA TYR A 335 6.27 1.85 1.67
C TYR A 335 4.83 1.54 2.09
N GLY A 336 4.31 0.43 1.59
CA GLY A 336 3.16 -0.26 2.15
C GLY A 336 3.60 -1.13 3.33
N SER A 337 2.87 -1.08 4.45
CA SER A 337 3.13 -1.88 5.65
C SER A 337 1.87 -2.61 6.09
N GLY A 338 1.99 -3.91 6.41
CA GLY A 338 0.90 -4.76 6.86
C GLY A 338 1.26 -5.57 8.11
N PHE A 339 0.24 -5.88 8.91
CA PHE A 339 0.36 -6.70 10.10
C PHE A 339 1.15 -7.98 9.82
N GLY A 340 1.95 -8.43 10.79
CA GLY A 340 2.80 -9.61 10.67
C GLY A 340 4.08 -9.38 9.87
N GLY A 341 4.44 -8.12 9.55
CA GLY A 341 5.69 -7.81 8.84
C GLY A 341 5.61 -8.03 7.33
N ASN A 342 4.53 -7.54 6.72
CA ASN A 342 4.35 -7.53 5.28
C ASN A 342 4.68 -6.14 4.72
N TYR A 343 5.63 -6.07 3.78
CA TYR A 343 6.13 -4.81 3.24
C TYR A 343 6.30 -4.84 1.72
N VAL A 344 6.02 -3.70 1.11
CA VAL A 344 6.48 -3.31 -0.24
C VAL A 344 7.17 -1.97 -0.06
N VAL A 345 8.50 -1.94 -0.18
CA VAL A 345 9.33 -0.75 0.05
C VAL A 345 9.87 -0.26 -1.29
N ILE A 346 9.69 1.02 -1.55
CA ILE A 346 10.19 1.71 -2.74
C ILE A 346 11.36 2.59 -2.31
N VAL A 347 12.53 2.39 -2.94
CA VAL A 347 13.77 3.12 -2.66
C VAL A 347 14.21 3.85 -3.94
N PRO A 348 13.67 5.05 -4.22
CA PRO A 348 13.86 5.72 -5.52
C PRO A 348 15.32 6.01 -5.87
N ASP A 349 16.10 6.56 -4.93
CA ASP A 349 17.51 6.95 -5.17
C ASP A 349 18.40 5.78 -5.60
N TYR A 350 18.00 4.56 -5.28
CA TYR A 350 18.76 3.36 -5.58
C TYR A 350 18.14 2.48 -6.65
N ASP A 351 17.01 2.91 -7.23
CA ASP A 351 16.24 2.10 -8.18
C ASP A 351 15.93 0.69 -7.65
N ILE A 352 15.46 0.61 -6.40
CA ILE A 352 15.21 -0.66 -5.69
C ILE A 352 13.75 -0.76 -5.24
N VAL A 353 13.17 -1.96 -5.40
CA VAL A 353 11.96 -2.39 -4.71
C VAL A 353 12.29 -3.60 -3.83
N ILE A 354 11.83 -3.57 -2.58
CA ILE A 354 11.96 -4.68 -1.64
C ILE A 354 10.56 -5.17 -1.27
N VAL A 355 10.29 -6.44 -1.49
CA VAL A 355 9.13 -7.12 -0.94
C VAL A 355 9.60 -8.04 0.16
N ALA A 356 9.11 -7.83 1.38
CA ALA A 356 9.40 -8.69 2.51
C ALA A 356 8.08 -9.13 3.16
N ARG A 357 7.93 -10.43 3.36
CA ARG A 357 6.75 -11.04 3.96
C ARG A 357 7.17 -11.78 5.22
N TRP A 358 6.42 -11.49 6.29
CA TRP A 358 6.57 -12.16 7.60
C TRP A 358 7.93 -11.89 8.27
N ILE A 359 8.53 -10.74 8.00
CA ILE A 359 9.71 -10.26 8.73
C ILE A 359 9.29 -9.56 10.03
N ASP A 360 10.13 -9.63 11.06
CA ASP A 360 9.95 -8.81 12.26
C ASP A 360 9.91 -7.32 11.87
N SER A 361 8.82 -6.65 12.25
CA SER A 361 8.59 -5.25 11.88
C SER A 361 9.62 -4.29 12.45
N ALA A 362 10.33 -4.65 13.53
CA ALA A 362 11.44 -3.88 14.06
C ALA A 362 12.70 -3.98 13.20
N LYS A 363 12.79 -4.98 12.32
CA LYS A 363 13.98 -5.32 11.53
C LYS A 363 13.92 -4.89 10.07
N ILE A 364 12.77 -4.39 9.59
CA ILE A 364 12.64 -4.00 8.18
C ILE A 364 13.59 -2.86 7.79
N GLY A 365 13.79 -1.86 8.66
CA GLY A 365 14.75 -0.78 8.41
C GLY A 365 16.18 -1.27 8.26
N ASP A 366 16.58 -2.25 9.09
CA ASP A 366 17.91 -2.87 9.01
C ASP A 366 18.08 -3.68 7.72
N LEU A 367 17.02 -4.39 7.27
CA LEU A 367 17.05 -5.08 5.98
C LEU A 367 17.25 -4.08 4.83
N VAL A 368 16.51 -2.98 4.80
CA VAL A 368 16.65 -1.92 3.78
C VAL A 368 18.05 -1.36 3.79
N ARG A 369 18.62 -1.07 4.97
CA ARG A 369 20.01 -0.55 5.13
C ARG A 369 21.02 -1.53 4.54
N LYS A 370 20.95 -2.82 4.92
CA LYS A 370 21.87 -3.85 4.38
C LYS A 370 21.84 -3.94 2.85
N ILE A 371 20.66 -3.80 2.25
CA ILE A 371 20.52 -3.84 0.79
C ILE A 371 21.13 -2.57 0.16
N ILE A 372 20.94 -1.40 0.75
CA ILE A 372 21.52 -0.16 0.27
C ILE A 372 23.06 -0.18 0.42
N GLU A 373 23.56 -0.66 1.55
CA GLU A 373 25.01 -0.81 1.80
C GLU A 373 25.69 -1.89 0.92
N ALA A 374 24.91 -2.70 0.20
CA ALA A 374 25.44 -3.62 -0.78
C ALA A 374 25.87 -2.94 -2.10
N HIS A 375 25.59 -1.63 -2.30
CA HIS A 375 26.12 -0.90 -3.45
C HIS A 375 27.64 -0.83 -3.37
N ASN A 376 28.28 -0.97 -4.57
CA ASN A 376 29.74 -0.93 -4.72
C ASN A 376 30.25 0.51 -4.70
#